data_4600b70961e6ed0e8645b616b2c3a959
#
_entry.id   4600b70961e6ed0e8645b616b2c3a959
#
_cell.length_a   1.000
_cell.length_b   1.000
_cell.length_c   1.000
_cell.angle_alpha   90.00
_cell.angle_beta   90.00
_cell.angle_gamma   90.00
#
_symmetry.space_group_name_H-M   'P 1'
#
loop_
_entity.id
_entity.type
_entity.pdbx_description
1 polymer ?
#
loop_
_entity_poly.entity_id
_entity_poly.type
_entity_poly.pdbx_seq_one_letter_code
_entity_poly.pdbx_strand_id
1 'polypeptide(L)'
;MARLLKDQFNSRFFDAIAHRGLHGEGVTENSLKAFSLAIENSIPFECDVHLSKDGKLVVCHDANLKRVCGKDGFIPSLTVEEIKRDYRLLDGQEVPTLEEVLTLNQERVPHVIELKVDDGNHEALAKRFLEEIKDVKDKSLFTVISFYPQALLDLKKSGFTRGLLVCKEHPFWLRVLPFFDYLDIDIALFEDKRLQKYRSNGGVVNVWTVEKDEHLTLLSKKVDMITFQHLPIEKVRDALAK
;
A
#
# COMPACT_ATOMS: atom_id res chain seq x y z
N MET A 1 13.18 -2.95 20.17
CA MET A 1 11.74 -2.64 20.16
C MET A 1 10.98 -3.94 20.12
N ALA A 2 9.91 -4.07 20.89
CA ALA A 2 9.02 -5.21 20.76
C ALA A 2 8.34 -5.10 19.39
N ARG A 3 8.35 -6.18 18.63
CA ARG A 3 7.61 -6.36 17.40
C ARG A 3 6.11 -6.32 17.72
N LEU A 4 5.30 -5.71 16.86
CA LEU A 4 3.85 -5.78 16.99
C LEU A 4 3.42 -7.25 16.90
N LEU A 5 2.73 -7.74 17.91
CA LEU A 5 2.15 -9.08 17.87
C LEU A 5 0.81 -9.01 17.12
N LYS A 6 0.37 -10.15 16.59
CA LYS A 6 -0.86 -10.25 15.80
C LYS A 6 -2.10 -9.72 16.53
N ASP A 7 -2.16 -9.88 17.84
CA ASP A 7 -3.23 -9.37 18.71
C ASP A 7 -3.23 -7.84 18.91
N GLN A 8 -2.12 -7.18 18.57
CA GLN A 8 -1.96 -5.73 18.59
C GLN A 8 -2.22 -5.07 17.24
N PHE A 9 -2.38 -5.87 16.18
CA PHE A 9 -2.68 -5.40 14.84
C PHE A 9 -4.20 -5.22 14.70
N ASN A 10 -4.65 -4.16 14.01
CA ASN A 10 -6.09 -3.99 13.76
C ASN A 10 -6.60 -5.16 12.90
N SER A 11 -7.51 -5.96 13.46
CA SER A 11 -8.01 -7.18 12.82
C SER A 11 -8.73 -6.95 11.49
N ARG A 12 -9.20 -5.73 11.22
CA ARG A 12 -9.83 -5.36 9.95
C ARG A 12 -8.85 -5.40 8.76
N PHE A 13 -7.54 -5.45 9.00
CA PHE A 13 -6.55 -5.71 7.96
C PHE A 13 -6.40 -7.20 7.61
N PHE A 14 -6.83 -8.12 8.49
CA PHE A 14 -6.76 -9.56 8.22
C PHE A 14 -7.83 -9.99 7.22
N ASP A 15 -7.82 -9.37 6.05
CA ASP A 15 -8.74 -9.55 4.93
C ASP A 15 -7.96 -9.46 3.60
N ALA A 16 -8.67 -9.54 2.51
CA ALA A 16 -8.18 -9.21 1.17
C ALA A 16 -8.03 -7.68 1.05
N ILE A 17 -6.88 -7.23 0.58
CA ILE A 17 -6.55 -5.81 0.37
C ILE A 17 -6.55 -5.56 -1.13
N ALA A 18 -7.37 -4.64 -1.62
CA ALA A 18 -7.41 -4.28 -3.04
C ALA A 18 -6.16 -3.47 -3.41
N HIS A 19 -5.26 -4.07 -4.20
CA HIS A 19 -4.04 -3.44 -4.70
C HIS A 19 -4.40 -2.24 -5.59
N ARG A 20 -4.01 -1.03 -5.22
CA ARG A 20 -4.34 0.23 -5.91
C ARG A 20 -5.86 0.45 -6.10
N GLY A 21 -6.67 -0.03 -5.14
CA GLY A 21 -8.12 -0.06 -5.20
C GLY A 21 -8.68 -1.22 -6.03
N LEU A 22 -10.02 -1.35 -6.08
CA LEU A 22 -10.69 -2.31 -6.96
C LEU A 22 -10.70 -1.78 -8.40
N HIS A 23 -9.64 -2.04 -9.13
CA HIS A 23 -9.45 -1.60 -10.51
C HIS A 23 -9.60 -2.77 -11.49
N GLY A 24 -9.78 -2.47 -12.78
CA GLY A 24 -9.96 -3.47 -13.84
C GLY A 24 -10.49 -2.84 -15.12
N GLU A 25 -11.32 -3.56 -15.87
CA GLU A 25 -11.87 -3.07 -17.12
C GLU A 25 -12.67 -1.76 -16.90
N GLY A 26 -12.22 -0.68 -17.56
CA GLY A 26 -12.85 0.65 -17.48
C GLY A 26 -12.66 1.38 -16.15
N VAL A 27 -11.79 0.89 -15.24
CA VAL A 27 -11.43 1.54 -13.99
C VAL A 27 -9.92 1.52 -13.81
N THR A 28 -9.29 2.69 -13.88
CA THR A 28 -7.83 2.81 -13.73
C THR A 28 -7.42 2.58 -12.27
N GLU A 29 -6.28 1.91 -12.07
CA GLU A 29 -5.64 1.75 -10.77
C GLU A 29 -5.34 3.11 -10.11
N ASN A 30 -5.25 3.14 -8.78
CA ASN A 30 -4.94 4.36 -8.03
C ASN A 30 -5.89 5.53 -8.37
N SER A 31 -7.14 5.26 -8.72
CA SER A 31 -8.17 6.26 -9.03
C SER A 31 -9.22 6.36 -7.92
N LEU A 32 -9.87 7.52 -7.79
CA LEU A 32 -10.95 7.69 -6.82
C LEU A 32 -12.09 6.68 -7.04
N LYS A 33 -12.36 6.30 -8.29
CA LYS A 33 -13.36 5.26 -8.60
C LYS A 33 -12.94 3.88 -8.11
N ALA A 34 -11.66 3.49 -8.29
CA ALA A 34 -11.15 2.23 -7.79
C ALA A 34 -11.24 2.14 -6.25
N PHE A 35 -10.94 3.24 -5.55
CA PHE A 35 -11.07 3.32 -4.10
C PHE A 35 -12.54 3.34 -3.65
N SER A 36 -13.42 4.06 -4.35
CA SER A 36 -14.87 4.06 -4.05
C SER A 36 -15.43 2.64 -4.12
N LEU A 37 -15.08 1.89 -5.16
CA LEU A 37 -15.49 0.49 -5.29
C LEU A 37 -15.00 -0.39 -4.13
N ALA A 38 -13.76 -0.21 -3.68
CA ALA A 38 -13.24 -0.93 -2.52
C ALA A 38 -14.02 -0.59 -1.25
N ILE A 39 -14.27 0.71 -1.02
CA ILE A 39 -15.02 1.21 0.14
C ILE A 39 -16.48 0.71 0.15
N GLU A 40 -17.16 0.76 -0.99
CA GLU A 40 -18.56 0.30 -1.16
C GLU A 40 -18.70 -1.21 -0.87
N ASN A 41 -17.66 -1.99 -1.18
CA ASN A 41 -17.59 -3.42 -0.88
C ASN A 41 -16.98 -3.74 0.50
N SER A 42 -16.71 -2.73 1.33
CA SER A 42 -16.07 -2.88 2.65
C SER A 42 -14.73 -3.64 2.59
N ILE A 43 -13.93 -3.37 1.56
CA ILE A 43 -12.63 -4.01 1.32
C ILE A 43 -11.52 -3.01 1.68
N PRO A 44 -10.54 -3.41 2.51
CA PRO A 44 -9.29 -2.67 2.66
C PRO A 44 -8.65 -2.41 1.30
N PHE A 45 -8.01 -1.26 1.12
CA PHE A 45 -7.31 -0.96 -0.13
C PHE A 45 -5.90 -0.41 0.12
N GLU A 46 -5.09 -0.55 -0.89
CA GLU A 46 -3.73 -0.02 -0.92
C GLU A 46 -3.66 1.10 -1.97
N CYS A 47 -2.78 2.08 -1.74
CA CYS A 47 -2.41 3.11 -2.70
C CYS A 47 -0.94 3.50 -2.58
N ASP A 48 -0.40 4.03 -3.69
CA ASP A 48 0.98 4.50 -3.81
C ASP A 48 1.04 6.03 -3.81
N VAL A 49 1.99 6.65 -3.10
CA VAL A 49 2.13 8.11 -3.07
C VAL A 49 3.53 8.59 -3.42
N HIS A 50 3.61 9.59 -4.29
CA HIS A 50 4.82 10.35 -4.63
C HIS A 50 4.70 11.80 -4.17
N LEU A 51 5.86 12.42 -3.89
CA LEU A 51 5.93 13.84 -3.56
C LEU A 51 6.03 14.67 -4.86
N SER A 52 5.06 15.56 -5.08
CA SER A 52 5.08 16.50 -6.22
C SER A 52 6.07 17.65 -6.00
N LYS A 53 6.33 18.43 -7.04
CA LYS A 53 7.21 19.62 -7.02
C LYS A 53 6.79 20.65 -5.98
N ASP A 54 5.51 20.82 -5.74
CA ASP A 54 4.93 21.75 -4.76
C ASP A 54 4.69 21.10 -3.38
N GLY A 55 5.27 19.90 -3.15
CA GLY A 55 5.25 19.23 -1.87
C GLY A 55 3.88 18.66 -1.47
N LYS A 56 3.06 18.23 -2.43
CA LYS A 56 1.80 17.52 -2.20
C LYS A 56 1.98 16.03 -2.47
N LEU A 57 1.15 15.17 -1.86
CA LEU A 57 1.18 13.74 -2.11
C LEU A 57 0.22 13.37 -3.24
N VAL A 58 0.79 12.92 -4.37
CA VAL A 58 0.08 12.50 -5.57
C VAL A 58 -0.03 10.98 -5.59
N VAL A 59 -1.21 10.45 -5.86
CA VAL A 59 -1.47 9.01 -5.86
C VAL A 59 -1.24 8.43 -7.25
N CYS A 60 -0.16 7.66 -7.38
CA CYS A 60 0.24 6.96 -8.59
C CYS A 60 1.31 5.92 -8.22
N HIS A 61 1.36 4.78 -8.95
CA HIS A 61 2.42 3.81 -8.71
C HIS A 61 3.76 4.24 -9.28
N ASP A 62 3.77 4.70 -10.53
CA ASP A 62 4.99 5.11 -11.22
C ASP A 62 5.21 6.61 -11.02
N ALA A 63 6.46 7.02 -10.82
CA ALA A 63 6.81 8.44 -10.80
C ALA A 63 6.52 9.14 -12.15
N ASN A 64 6.46 8.38 -13.26
CA ASN A 64 6.08 8.87 -14.58
C ASN A 64 4.62 8.48 -14.91
N LEU A 65 3.82 9.47 -15.20
CA LEU A 65 2.38 9.33 -15.50
C LEU A 65 2.07 8.61 -16.83
N LYS A 66 3.08 8.31 -17.66
CA LYS A 66 2.90 7.76 -19.01
C LYS A 66 2.00 6.51 -19.05
N ARG A 67 2.21 5.56 -18.16
CA ARG A 67 1.49 4.28 -18.18
C ARG A 67 0.00 4.46 -17.89
N VAL A 68 -0.35 5.32 -16.95
CA VAL A 68 -1.75 5.50 -16.50
C VAL A 68 -2.45 6.70 -17.16
N CYS A 69 -1.69 7.63 -17.80
CA CYS A 69 -2.25 8.81 -18.47
C CYS A 69 -1.97 8.85 -19.97
N GLY A 70 -1.15 7.93 -20.51
CA GLY A 70 -0.75 7.94 -21.93
C GLY A 70 0.23 9.06 -22.32
N LYS A 71 0.62 9.94 -21.41
CA LYS A 71 1.46 11.11 -21.62
C LYS A 71 2.59 11.16 -20.60
N ASP A 72 3.82 11.41 -21.07
CA ASP A 72 4.99 11.56 -20.19
C ASP A 72 4.81 12.76 -19.23
N GLY A 73 5.10 12.54 -17.95
CA GLY A 73 5.09 13.54 -16.90
C GLY A 73 5.68 12.99 -15.63
N PHE A 74 6.76 13.59 -15.12
CA PHE A 74 7.45 13.13 -13.92
C PHE A 74 6.90 13.86 -12.68
N ILE A 75 6.18 13.16 -11.82
CA ILE A 75 5.46 13.73 -10.67
C ILE A 75 6.35 14.65 -9.82
N PRO A 76 7.61 14.29 -9.44
CA PRO A 76 8.47 15.17 -8.66
C PRO A 76 8.85 16.50 -9.37
N SER A 77 8.63 16.61 -10.68
CA SER A 77 8.90 17.81 -11.46
C SER A 77 7.66 18.66 -11.77
N LEU A 78 6.47 18.21 -11.37
CA LEU A 78 5.18 18.83 -11.66
C LEU A 78 4.48 19.25 -10.36
N THR A 79 3.80 20.41 -10.39
CA THR A 79 2.86 20.79 -9.35
C THR A 79 1.55 20.02 -9.50
N VAL A 80 0.77 19.89 -8.42
CA VAL A 80 -0.56 19.27 -8.49
C VAL A 80 -1.47 20.02 -9.46
N GLU A 81 -1.37 21.35 -9.53
CA GLU A 81 -2.14 22.15 -10.49
C GLU A 81 -1.80 21.77 -11.94
N GLU A 82 -0.52 21.63 -12.28
CA GLU A 82 -0.07 21.19 -13.62
C GLU A 82 -0.56 19.76 -13.91
N ILE A 83 -0.50 18.84 -12.93
CA ILE A 83 -1.00 17.47 -13.09
C ILE A 83 -2.51 17.49 -13.36
N LYS A 84 -3.29 18.19 -12.54
CA LYS A 84 -4.75 18.29 -12.68
C LYS A 84 -5.18 18.96 -13.99
N ARG A 85 -4.41 19.93 -14.51
CA ARG A 85 -4.71 20.59 -15.77
C ARG A 85 -4.39 19.73 -16.99
N ASP A 86 -3.20 19.08 -17.01
CA ASP A 86 -2.59 18.56 -18.23
C ASP A 86 -2.67 17.03 -18.36
N TYR A 87 -3.06 16.30 -17.29
CA TYR A 87 -3.09 14.83 -17.27
C TYR A 87 -4.47 14.32 -16.86
N ARG A 88 -4.87 13.23 -17.50
CA ARG A 88 -6.06 12.44 -17.13
C ARG A 88 -5.68 10.97 -17.15
N LEU A 89 -6.21 10.22 -16.20
CA LEU A 89 -6.13 8.77 -16.24
C LEU A 89 -6.80 8.21 -17.50
N LEU A 90 -6.43 7.01 -17.92
CA LEU A 90 -6.93 6.41 -19.17
C LEU A 90 -8.45 6.27 -19.22
N ASP A 91 -9.13 6.26 -18.09
CA ASP A 91 -10.59 6.26 -17.96
C ASP A 91 -11.20 7.68 -17.84
N GLY A 92 -10.40 8.72 -18.03
CA GLY A 92 -10.81 10.13 -18.03
C GLY A 92 -10.85 10.81 -16.66
N GLN A 93 -10.59 10.08 -15.58
CA GLN A 93 -10.54 10.66 -14.23
C GLN A 93 -9.29 11.55 -14.03
N GLU A 94 -9.30 12.38 -13.00
CA GLU A 94 -8.11 13.10 -12.54
C GLU A 94 -7.17 12.14 -11.80
N VAL A 95 -5.86 12.46 -11.84
CA VAL A 95 -4.88 11.82 -10.96
C VAL A 95 -5.12 12.32 -9.53
N PRO A 96 -5.42 11.46 -8.55
CA PRO A 96 -5.80 11.93 -7.22
C PRO A 96 -4.59 12.36 -6.38
N THR A 97 -4.87 13.16 -5.34
CA THR A 97 -3.99 13.40 -4.21
C THR A 97 -4.36 12.50 -3.04
N LEU A 98 -3.43 12.29 -2.10
CA LEU A 98 -3.75 11.54 -0.86
C LEU A 98 -4.87 12.21 -0.07
N GLU A 99 -4.90 13.54 0.00
CA GLU A 99 -5.97 14.30 0.65
C GLU A 99 -7.36 13.96 0.10
N GLU A 100 -7.49 13.83 -1.23
CA GLU A 100 -8.75 13.43 -1.88
C GLU A 100 -9.14 11.98 -1.52
N VAL A 101 -8.16 11.08 -1.46
CA VAL A 101 -8.41 9.67 -1.06
C VAL A 101 -8.80 9.57 0.42
N LEU A 102 -8.14 10.31 1.31
CA LEU A 102 -8.51 10.37 2.73
C LEU A 102 -9.93 10.93 2.92
N THR A 103 -10.26 12.00 2.18
CA THR A 103 -11.61 12.59 2.17
C THR A 103 -12.66 11.62 1.65
N LEU A 104 -12.34 10.80 0.66
CA LEU A 104 -13.22 9.77 0.14
C LEU A 104 -13.42 8.63 1.15
N ASN A 105 -12.33 8.13 1.77
CA ASN A 105 -12.38 6.99 2.68
C ASN A 105 -13.07 7.32 4.02
N GLN A 106 -12.80 8.49 4.61
CA GLN A 106 -13.35 8.89 5.91
C GLN A 106 -13.22 7.79 6.99
N GLU A 107 -12.11 7.07 6.99
CA GLU A 107 -11.85 5.95 7.93
C GLU A 107 -12.88 4.80 7.87
N ARG A 108 -13.61 4.64 6.75
CA ARG A 108 -14.63 3.58 6.58
C ARG A 108 -13.99 2.19 6.45
N VAL A 109 -12.89 2.09 5.73
CA VAL A 109 -12.12 0.85 5.55
C VAL A 109 -10.64 1.06 5.86
N PRO A 110 -9.91 -0.01 6.24
CA PRO A 110 -8.46 0.06 6.40
C PRO A 110 -7.76 0.49 5.12
N HIS A 111 -6.68 1.26 5.28
CA HIS A 111 -5.94 1.86 4.18
C HIS A 111 -4.44 1.59 4.33
N VAL A 112 -3.85 0.92 3.35
CA VAL A 112 -2.40 0.71 3.22
C VAL A 112 -1.83 1.78 2.30
N ILE A 113 -0.79 2.51 2.72
CA ILE A 113 -0.21 3.61 1.96
C ILE A 113 1.26 3.32 1.72
N GLU A 114 1.64 3.13 0.44
CA GLU A 114 3.05 2.99 0.06
C GLU A 114 3.70 4.35 -0.15
N LEU A 115 4.80 4.60 0.56
CA LEU A 115 5.66 5.75 0.34
C LEU A 115 6.69 5.43 -0.75
N LYS A 116 6.54 6.03 -1.93
CA LYS A 116 7.46 5.92 -3.06
C LYS A 116 8.58 6.95 -2.92
N VAL A 117 9.78 6.49 -2.63
CA VAL A 117 10.95 7.37 -2.47
C VAL A 117 11.58 7.63 -3.84
N ASP A 118 11.60 8.88 -4.26
CA ASP A 118 12.24 9.36 -5.47
C ASP A 118 13.53 10.11 -5.11
N ASP A 119 14.67 9.74 -5.71
CA ASP A 119 15.96 10.41 -5.54
C ASP A 119 16.34 10.70 -4.06
N GLY A 120 15.99 9.80 -3.16
CA GLY A 120 16.35 9.91 -1.73
C GLY A 120 15.50 10.90 -0.91
N ASN A 121 14.35 11.33 -1.40
CA ASN A 121 13.46 12.33 -0.76
C ASN A 121 12.70 11.81 0.48
N HIS A 122 13.12 10.70 1.09
CA HIS A 122 12.38 9.99 2.15
C HIS A 122 11.99 10.89 3.34
N GLU A 123 12.86 11.80 3.79
CA GLU A 123 12.56 12.71 4.91
C GLU A 123 11.41 13.69 4.56
N ALA A 124 11.49 14.31 3.37
CA ALA A 124 10.45 15.24 2.90
C ALA A 124 9.11 14.53 2.68
N LEU A 125 9.15 13.34 2.10
CA LEU A 125 7.98 12.47 1.87
C LEU A 125 7.33 12.05 3.19
N ALA A 126 8.11 11.55 4.14
CA ALA A 126 7.60 11.15 5.47
C ALA A 126 7.03 12.33 6.25
N LYS A 127 7.71 13.49 6.22
CA LYS A 127 7.21 14.71 6.85
C LYS A 127 5.88 15.14 6.25
N ARG A 128 5.77 15.20 4.92
CA ARG A 128 4.54 15.59 4.24
C ARG A 128 3.40 14.61 4.53
N PHE A 129 3.68 13.32 4.52
CA PHE A 129 2.71 12.29 4.90
C PHE A 129 2.15 12.56 6.30
N LEU A 130 3.00 12.81 7.29
CA LEU A 130 2.55 13.11 8.66
C LEU A 130 1.72 14.39 8.76
N GLU A 131 1.98 15.39 7.92
CA GLU A 131 1.20 16.63 7.87
C GLU A 131 -0.20 16.38 7.28
N GLU A 132 -0.32 15.56 6.22
CA GLU A 132 -1.61 15.26 5.59
C GLU A 132 -2.49 14.34 6.42
N ILE A 133 -1.90 13.41 7.20
CA ILE A 133 -2.65 12.42 7.98
C ILE A 133 -2.83 12.82 9.46
N LYS A 134 -2.43 14.04 9.84
CA LYS A 134 -2.43 14.49 11.26
C LYS A 134 -3.82 14.46 11.92
N ASP A 135 -4.88 14.69 11.15
CA ASP A 135 -6.25 14.81 11.64
C ASP A 135 -7.03 13.48 11.62
N VAL A 136 -6.37 12.38 11.26
CA VAL A 136 -6.92 11.03 11.33
C VAL A 136 -7.21 10.67 12.80
N LYS A 137 -8.43 10.19 13.06
CA LYS A 137 -8.92 9.87 14.41
C LYS A 137 -8.42 8.50 14.88
N ASP A 138 -8.51 7.50 14.00
CA ASP A 138 -8.08 6.12 14.29
C ASP A 138 -6.87 5.70 13.43
N LYS A 139 -5.68 5.94 13.95
CA LYS A 139 -4.43 5.56 13.29
C LYS A 139 -4.31 4.05 13.06
N SER A 140 -5.03 3.23 13.82
CA SER A 140 -4.99 1.78 13.68
C SER A 140 -5.62 1.28 12.37
N LEU A 141 -6.39 2.14 11.67
CA LEU A 141 -6.93 1.88 10.33
C LEU A 141 -5.94 2.18 9.20
N PHE A 142 -4.73 2.59 9.52
CA PHE A 142 -3.73 2.95 8.52
C PHE A 142 -2.44 2.19 8.76
N THR A 143 -1.90 1.61 7.69
CA THR A 143 -0.54 1.09 7.68
C THR A 143 0.27 1.78 6.60
N VAL A 144 1.56 1.97 6.87
CA VAL A 144 2.47 2.61 5.93
C VAL A 144 3.51 1.60 5.50
N ILE A 145 3.69 1.44 4.20
CA ILE A 145 4.66 0.52 3.63
C ILE A 145 5.67 1.26 2.75
N SER A 146 6.84 0.70 2.57
CA SER A 146 7.85 1.18 1.64
C SER A 146 8.93 0.12 1.40
N PHE A 147 9.56 0.14 0.21
CA PHE A 147 10.81 -0.56 -0.06
C PHE A 147 12.02 0.12 0.58
N TYR A 148 11.87 1.38 1.00
CA TYR A 148 12.93 2.18 1.61
C TYR A 148 12.79 2.20 3.13
N PRO A 149 13.62 1.43 3.87
CA PRO A 149 13.55 1.38 5.32
C PRO A 149 13.64 2.76 6.00
N GLN A 150 14.39 3.69 5.40
CA GLN A 150 14.57 5.05 5.94
C GLN A 150 13.24 5.80 6.05
N ALA A 151 12.40 5.78 5.00
CA ALA A 151 11.09 6.42 5.02
C ALA A 151 10.20 5.91 6.17
N LEU A 152 10.28 4.61 6.47
CA LEU A 152 9.55 4.00 7.58
C LEU A 152 10.19 4.31 8.94
N LEU A 153 11.52 4.48 9.02
CA LEU A 153 12.20 4.86 10.27
C LEU A 153 11.87 6.29 10.67
N ASP A 154 11.69 7.19 9.70
CA ASP A 154 11.24 8.57 9.95
C ASP A 154 9.85 8.63 10.59
N LEU A 155 9.02 7.59 10.38
CA LEU A 155 7.70 7.42 10.99
C LEU A 155 7.69 6.71 12.34
N LYS A 156 8.84 6.35 12.92
CA LYS A 156 8.95 5.50 14.12
C LYS A 156 8.16 5.96 15.35
N LYS A 157 7.93 7.26 15.47
CA LYS A 157 7.21 7.86 16.62
C LYS A 157 5.80 8.33 16.26
N SER A 158 5.34 8.06 15.06
CA SER A 158 4.06 8.57 14.55
C SER A 158 2.82 7.87 15.13
N GLY A 159 2.99 6.63 15.60
CA GLY A 159 1.90 5.75 16.05
C GLY A 159 1.23 4.96 14.91
N PHE A 160 1.69 5.11 13.66
CA PHE A 160 1.23 4.29 12.54
C PHE A 160 1.96 2.94 12.51
N THR A 161 1.24 1.89 12.11
CA THR A 161 1.83 0.58 11.81
C THR A 161 2.67 0.66 10.54
N ARG A 162 3.87 0.05 10.54
CA ARG A 162 4.85 0.15 9.45
C ARG A 162 5.21 -1.23 8.93
N GLY A 163 4.94 -1.48 7.66
CA GLY A 163 5.28 -2.71 6.97
C GLY A 163 6.49 -2.52 6.06
N LEU A 164 7.45 -3.41 6.12
CA LEU A 164 8.58 -3.41 5.19
C LEU A 164 8.19 -4.20 3.93
N LEU A 165 8.21 -3.53 2.78
CA LEU A 165 8.09 -4.19 1.47
C LEU A 165 9.36 -4.99 1.16
N VAL A 166 9.16 -6.24 0.77
CA VAL A 166 10.26 -7.19 0.53
C VAL A 166 10.05 -7.92 -0.79
N CYS A 167 11.07 -7.84 -1.65
CA CYS A 167 11.15 -8.60 -2.90
C CYS A 167 12.55 -9.22 -3.06
N LYS A 168 12.73 -10.03 -4.10
CA LYS A 168 14.02 -10.71 -4.35
C LYS A 168 15.17 -9.75 -4.63
N GLU A 169 14.87 -8.60 -5.22
CA GLU A 169 15.84 -7.58 -5.59
C GLU A 169 16.39 -6.81 -4.38
N HIS A 170 15.73 -6.88 -3.22
CA HIS A 170 16.10 -6.19 -1.98
C HIS A 170 16.43 -7.16 -0.84
N PRO A 171 17.60 -7.85 -0.86
CA PRO A 171 17.95 -8.90 0.10
C PRO A 171 18.29 -8.41 1.51
N PHE A 172 18.32 -7.10 1.76
CA PHE A 172 18.75 -6.52 3.04
C PHE A 172 17.71 -6.62 4.17
N TRP A 173 16.47 -6.95 3.84
CA TRP A 173 15.33 -6.96 4.77
C TRP A 173 15.58 -7.78 6.04
N LEU A 174 16.36 -8.86 5.97
CA LEU A 174 16.69 -9.67 7.13
C LEU A 174 17.39 -8.91 8.25
N ARG A 175 18.20 -7.90 7.89
CA ARG A 175 18.98 -7.10 8.85
C ARG A 175 18.12 -6.05 9.54
N VAL A 176 17.06 -5.62 8.91
CA VAL A 176 16.19 -4.51 9.37
C VAL A 176 14.86 -4.98 9.93
N LEU A 177 14.56 -6.28 9.83
CA LEU A 177 13.34 -6.92 10.34
C LEU A 177 12.88 -6.45 11.74
N PRO A 178 13.78 -6.35 12.74
CA PRO A 178 13.36 -6.00 14.10
C PRO A 178 12.86 -4.55 14.25
N PHE A 179 12.98 -3.73 13.22
CA PHE A 179 12.63 -2.31 13.28
C PHE A 179 11.21 -2.00 12.75
N PHE A 180 10.54 -3.01 12.17
CA PHE A 180 9.23 -2.84 11.54
C PHE A 180 8.19 -3.75 12.18
N ASP A 181 6.92 -3.38 12.01
CA ASP A 181 5.82 -4.00 12.71
C ASP A 181 5.36 -5.28 12.00
N TYR A 182 5.44 -5.31 10.64
CA TYR A 182 5.13 -6.49 9.83
C TYR A 182 5.94 -6.50 8.53
N LEU A 183 5.85 -7.61 7.79
CA LEU A 183 6.42 -7.76 6.45
C LEU A 183 5.34 -7.79 5.39
N ASP A 184 5.60 -7.06 4.31
CA ASP A 184 4.79 -7.03 3.10
C ASP A 184 5.61 -7.64 1.97
N ILE A 185 5.34 -8.91 1.64
CA ILE A 185 6.26 -9.73 0.83
C ILE A 185 5.73 -10.01 -0.57
N ASP A 186 6.64 -9.99 -1.56
CA ASP A 186 6.37 -10.56 -2.87
C ASP A 186 6.04 -12.05 -2.75
N ILE A 187 4.97 -12.50 -3.45
CA ILE A 187 4.53 -13.90 -3.50
C ILE A 187 5.68 -14.87 -3.86
N ALA A 188 6.64 -14.43 -4.67
CA ALA A 188 7.80 -15.22 -5.05
C ALA A 188 8.74 -15.59 -3.88
N LEU A 189 8.60 -14.92 -2.74
CA LEU A 189 9.34 -15.19 -1.51
C LEU A 189 8.56 -16.06 -0.52
N PHE A 190 7.32 -16.40 -0.79
CA PHE A 190 6.43 -17.03 0.18
C PHE A 190 7.00 -18.31 0.80
N GLU A 191 7.74 -19.12 0.03
CA GLU A 191 8.35 -20.38 0.49
C GLU A 191 9.75 -20.19 1.10
N ASP A 192 10.27 -18.95 1.23
CA ASP A 192 11.56 -18.71 1.87
C ASP A 192 11.52 -19.18 3.35
N LYS A 193 12.46 -20.06 3.72
CA LYS A 193 12.54 -20.67 5.06
C LYS A 193 12.65 -19.63 6.18
N ARG A 194 13.25 -18.48 5.91
CA ARG A 194 13.43 -17.39 6.88
C ARG A 194 12.10 -16.69 7.16
N LEU A 195 11.27 -16.52 6.12
CA LEU A 195 9.91 -16.00 6.25
C LEU A 195 9.00 -16.98 6.97
N GLN A 196 9.11 -18.27 6.68
CA GLN A 196 8.38 -19.30 7.43
C GLN A 196 8.73 -19.27 8.92
N LYS A 197 10.03 -19.11 9.26
CA LYS A 197 10.49 -18.94 10.64
C LYS A 197 9.97 -17.63 11.25
N TYR A 198 9.93 -16.53 10.50
CA TYR A 198 9.38 -15.27 10.97
C TYR A 198 7.89 -15.43 11.34
N ARG A 199 7.10 -16.10 10.50
CA ARG A 199 5.68 -16.38 10.74
C ARG A 199 5.46 -17.32 11.90
N SER A 200 6.20 -18.44 11.99
CA SER A 200 6.10 -19.39 13.10
C SER A 200 6.39 -18.76 14.46
N ASN A 201 7.14 -17.67 14.48
CA ASN A 201 7.39 -16.85 15.67
C ASN A 201 6.31 -15.76 15.88
N GLY A 202 5.13 -15.88 15.24
CA GLY A 202 4.01 -14.94 15.36
C GLY A 202 4.18 -13.63 14.56
N GLY A 203 5.05 -13.57 13.51
CA GLY A 203 5.18 -12.44 12.59
C GLY A 203 3.97 -12.27 11.71
N VAL A 204 3.46 -11.05 11.62
CA VAL A 204 2.41 -10.69 10.67
C VAL A 204 3.02 -10.56 9.28
N VAL A 205 2.36 -11.16 8.29
CA VAL A 205 2.78 -11.11 6.89
C VAL A 205 1.59 -10.82 5.99
N ASN A 206 1.75 -9.79 5.16
CA ASN A 206 0.95 -9.58 3.95
C ASN A 206 1.69 -10.17 2.75
N VAL A 207 0.96 -10.65 1.75
CA VAL A 207 1.53 -11.17 0.50
C VAL A 207 0.97 -10.42 -0.69
N TRP A 208 1.84 -9.89 -1.56
CA TRP A 208 1.51 -9.18 -2.80
C TRP A 208 2.31 -9.71 -3.99
N THR A 209 1.95 -9.52 -5.24
CA THR A 209 0.59 -9.23 -5.65
C THR A 209 -0.05 -10.53 -6.07
N VAL A 210 -1.19 -10.83 -5.50
CA VAL A 210 -1.92 -12.08 -5.77
C VAL A 210 -2.92 -11.82 -6.89
N GLU A 211 -2.70 -12.47 -8.06
CA GLU A 211 -3.48 -12.20 -9.28
C GLU A 211 -3.85 -13.48 -10.06
N LYS A 212 -3.58 -14.65 -9.48
CA LYS A 212 -3.82 -15.96 -10.10
C LYS A 212 -4.39 -16.94 -9.08
N ASP A 213 -5.22 -17.86 -9.55
CA ASP A 213 -5.82 -18.92 -8.72
C ASP A 213 -4.75 -19.85 -8.10
N GLU A 214 -3.61 -20.08 -8.79
CA GLU A 214 -2.48 -20.84 -8.24
C GLU A 214 -1.88 -20.19 -7.00
N HIS A 215 -1.80 -18.85 -6.98
CA HIS A 215 -1.36 -18.10 -5.81
C HIS A 215 -2.29 -18.31 -4.62
N LEU A 216 -3.60 -18.26 -4.82
CA LEU A 216 -4.59 -18.50 -3.75
C LEU A 216 -4.46 -19.92 -3.19
N THR A 217 -4.26 -20.92 -4.06
CA THR A 217 -4.04 -22.32 -3.64
C THR A 217 -2.78 -22.44 -2.76
N LEU A 218 -1.67 -21.79 -3.16
CA LEU A 218 -0.42 -21.79 -2.41
C LEU A 218 -0.57 -21.14 -1.01
N LEU A 219 -1.31 -20.03 -0.94
CA LEU A 219 -1.45 -19.22 0.27
C LEU A 219 -2.51 -19.72 1.23
N SER A 220 -3.43 -20.60 0.76
CA SER A 220 -4.62 -21.04 1.51
C SER A 220 -4.33 -21.34 2.98
N LYS A 221 -4.98 -20.58 3.86
CA LYS A 221 -4.89 -20.67 5.35
C LYS A 221 -3.49 -20.45 5.94
N LYS A 222 -2.56 -19.89 5.17
CA LYS A 222 -1.16 -19.77 5.58
C LYS A 222 -0.68 -18.34 5.77
N VAL A 223 -1.51 -17.35 5.46
CA VAL A 223 -1.16 -15.93 5.54
C VAL A 223 -2.15 -15.14 6.38
N ASP A 224 -1.76 -13.96 6.78
CA ASP A 224 -2.60 -13.08 7.59
C ASP A 224 -3.41 -12.13 6.71
N MET A 225 -2.79 -11.63 5.63
CA MET A 225 -3.37 -10.68 4.69
C MET A 225 -2.93 -11.03 3.27
N ILE A 226 -3.74 -10.64 2.30
CA ILE A 226 -3.45 -10.79 0.86
C ILE A 226 -3.76 -9.47 0.17
N THR A 227 -2.74 -8.89 -0.49
CA THR A 227 -2.93 -7.80 -1.44
C THR A 227 -3.13 -8.38 -2.84
N PHE A 228 -4.31 -8.17 -3.43
CA PHE A 228 -4.76 -8.81 -4.66
C PHE A 228 -5.20 -7.83 -5.73
N GLN A 229 -5.21 -8.30 -6.98
CA GLN A 229 -5.83 -7.63 -8.13
C GLN A 229 -6.38 -8.64 -9.13
N HIS A 230 -7.37 -8.24 -9.93
CA HIS A 230 -7.97 -9.02 -11.03
C HIS A 230 -8.56 -10.38 -10.63
N LEU A 231 -8.82 -10.60 -9.36
CA LEU A 231 -9.47 -11.81 -8.85
C LEU A 231 -10.82 -11.45 -8.18
N PRO A 232 -11.82 -12.36 -8.24
CA PRO A 232 -13.03 -12.20 -7.46
C PRO A 232 -12.73 -12.19 -5.95
N ILE A 233 -13.25 -11.20 -5.23
CA ILE A 233 -12.99 -11.00 -3.79
C ILE A 233 -13.34 -12.24 -2.96
N GLU A 234 -14.43 -12.93 -3.31
CA GLU A 234 -14.89 -14.13 -2.61
C GLU A 234 -13.83 -15.24 -2.61
N LYS A 235 -13.18 -15.46 -3.77
CA LYS A 235 -12.09 -16.42 -3.86
C LYS A 235 -10.90 -16.06 -2.97
N VAL A 236 -10.59 -14.77 -2.87
CA VAL A 236 -9.47 -14.30 -2.04
C VAL A 236 -9.79 -14.48 -0.57
N ARG A 237 -11.02 -14.14 -0.16
CA ARG A 237 -11.50 -14.34 1.21
C ARG A 237 -11.56 -15.82 1.60
N ASP A 238 -11.97 -16.70 0.70
CA ASP A 238 -11.96 -18.15 0.91
C ASP A 238 -10.54 -18.69 1.18
N ALA A 239 -9.53 -18.13 0.50
CA ALA A 239 -8.14 -18.50 0.73
C ALA A 239 -7.62 -18.02 2.12
N LEU A 240 -8.18 -16.94 2.67
CA LEU A 240 -7.87 -16.42 4.01
C LEU A 240 -8.68 -17.13 5.12
N ALA A 241 -9.87 -17.64 4.80
CA ALA A 241 -10.76 -18.29 5.76
C ALA A 241 -10.06 -19.46 6.46
N LYS A 242 -10.12 -19.50 7.81
CA LYS A 242 -9.49 -20.52 8.66
C LYS A 242 -10.45 -21.69 8.91
#